data_1777c5e1752c999482b33e126d5db226
#
_entry.id   1777c5e1752c999482b33e126d5db226
#
_cell.length_a   1.000
_cell.length_b   1.000
_cell.length_c   1.000
_cell.angle_alpha   90.00
_cell.angle_beta   90.00
_cell.angle_gamma   90.00
#
_symmetry.space_group_name_H-M   'P 1'
#
loop_
_entity.id
_entity.type
_entity.pdbx_description
1 polymer ?
#
loop_
_entity_poly.entity_id
_entity_poly.type
_entity_poly.pdbx_seq_one_letter_code
_entity_poly.pdbx_strand_id
1 'polypeptide(L)'
;MDNTRSVYGIDLGTTYSCIAQVDKFDQAIVLRNFEGDATTPSAVYFEDMDHVVVGKEAKGMLATEPTKTAVFIKRHIGVDDSFDKNTNEFPYHYDPTEISAFILKKLVKDANDLGDNPEPIKDVVITCPAYFGTKERMQTKQAGEIAGLNVLSIINEPTAAAISYGVKTDQKKTVLVYDLGGGTFDVTLINVNGGAIKVIATGGDHHLGGVDWDTALAEYMLAAFNEQNNTSYSFEDRLDLKYELLLLAEDKKKVLTAKQTAKATYQYEGNSARIEISRELFNSLTERKLDETIDATKKVIAIAKEKGYNNIDEILLVGGSSRMPQIKERVDKEFNWDAKLTDPDECVAKGAAIYAMNAAYSQAVRDYEEGESDDKPAPLRGDRTTVVNVTSKTYGTDVIIEGQSMVQNLIFANSSLPTKRIETFTTSIPNQRGVSVKVFESDFTNMETESIVEERFCTLIDDHTLKLSKDWPQGTQISVTYQIDQEGILHGLAYVENDKLEFDLKITGVKCEEELRKSKAIIDKASVE
;
A
#
# COMPACT_ATOMS: atom_id res chain seq x y z
N MET A 1 -10.14 -19.56 31.32
CA MET A 1 -10.56 -19.23 29.95
C MET A 1 -9.51 -18.29 29.41
N ASP A 2 -8.89 -18.65 28.31
CA ASP A 2 -7.79 -17.86 27.72
C ASP A 2 -8.40 -16.57 27.15
N ASN A 3 -8.21 -15.47 27.84
CA ASN A 3 -8.77 -14.16 27.49
C ASN A 3 -7.87 -13.45 26.44
N THR A 4 -7.30 -14.22 25.52
CA THR A 4 -6.53 -13.66 24.42
C THR A 4 -7.50 -13.18 23.35
N ARG A 5 -7.62 -11.86 23.20
CA ARG A 5 -8.37 -11.20 22.15
C ARG A 5 -7.91 -11.73 20.79
N SER A 6 -8.83 -12.23 19.98
CA SER A 6 -8.50 -12.71 18.62
C SER A 6 -8.13 -11.53 17.73
N VAL A 7 -6.97 -11.62 17.08
CA VAL A 7 -6.46 -10.56 16.18
C VAL A 7 -6.08 -11.15 14.83
N TYR A 8 -6.22 -10.35 13.79
CA TYR A 8 -6.09 -10.82 12.40
C TYR A 8 -5.16 -9.91 11.60
N GLY A 9 -4.54 -10.48 10.59
CA GLY A 9 -3.76 -9.75 9.59
C GLY A 9 -4.48 -9.75 8.25
N ILE A 10 -4.59 -8.60 7.62
CA ILE A 10 -5.20 -8.47 6.29
C ILE A 10 -4.17 -7.91 5.33
N ASP A 11 -3.98 -8.63 4.22
CA ASP A 11 -3.33 -8.11 3.02
C ASP A 11 -4.41 -7.51 2.11
N LEU A 12 -4.45 -6.19 2.04
CA LEU A 12 -5.33 -5.45 1.12
C LEU A 12 -4.58 -5.21 -0.19
N GLY A 13 -4.63 -6.19 -1.09
CA GLY A 13 -3.91 -6.15 -2.35
C GLY A 13 -4.65 -5.43 -3.49
N THR A 14 -3.91 -5.00 -4.52
CA THR A 14 -4.49 -4.34 -5.71
C THR A 14 -5.43 -5.25 -6.50
N THR A 15 -5.07 -6.53 -6.64
CA THR A 15 -5.81 -7.50 -7.45
C THR A 15 -6.44 -8.60 -6.62
N TYR A 16 -5.83 -8.99 -5.52
CA TYR A 16 -6.29 -10.02 -4.59
C TYR A 16 -6.00 -9.58 -3.17
N SER A 17 -6.91 -9.86 -2.26
CA SER A 17 -6.78 -9.60 -0.83
C SER A 17 -6.92 -10.90 -0.03
N CYS A 18 -6.34 -10.92 1.17
CA CYS A 18 -6.24 -12.12 1.98
C CYS A 18 -6.34 -11.77 3.47
N ILE A 19 -6.98 -12.63 4.26
CA ILE A 19 -7.05 -12.50 5.72
C ILE A 19 -6.45 -13.72 6.39
N ALA A 20 -5.66 -13.51 7.45
CA ALA A 20 -4.99 -14.57 8.20
C ALA A 20 -5.11 -14.37 9.71
N GLN A 21 -4.92 -15.44 10.45
CA GLN A 21 -4.80 -15.45 11.91
C GLN A 21 -3.65 -16.35 12.36
N VAL A 22 -3.24 -16.21 13.60
CA VAL A 22 -2.38 -17.20 14.26
C VAL A 22 -3.27 -18.16 15.04
N ASP A 23 -3.16 -19.45 14.74
CA ASP A 23 -3.97 -20.48 15.37
C ASP A 23 -3.48 -20.86 16.77
N LYS A 24 -4.18 -21.80 17.40
CA LYS A 24 -3.83 -22.32 18.73
C LYS A 24 -2.50 -23.07 18.81
N PHE A 25 -1.89 -23.40 17.67
CA PHE A 25 -0.60 -24.07 17.55
C PHE A 25 0.53 -23.10 17.18
N ASP A 26 0.28 -21.79 17.30
CA ASP A 26 1.19 -20.70 16.92
C ASP A 26 1.56 -20.72 15.42
N GLN A 27 0.66 -21.25 14.56
CA GLN A 27 0.83 -21.25 13.12
C GLN A 27 -0.01 -20.13 12.50
N ALA A 28 0.62 -19.32 11.66
CA ALA A 28 -0.10 -18.33 10.85
C ALA A 28 -0.81 -19.05 9.70
N ILE A 29 -2.13 -18.99 9.68
CA ILE A 29 -3.01 -19.63 8.70
C ILE A 29 -3.90 -18.60 8.02
N VAL A 30 -4.12 -18.82 6.72
CA VAL A 30 -5.07 -18.01 5.94
C VAL A 30 -6.48 -18.53 6.16
N LEU A 31 -7.42 -17.61 6.34
CA LEU A 31 -8.84 -17.90 6.37
C LEU A 31 -9.38 -17.89 4.93
N ARG A 32 -10.05 -18.98 4.54
CA ARG A 32 -10.57 -19.11 3.19
C ARG A 32 -11.84 -18.30 3.02
N ASN A 33 -12.07 -17.83 1.79
CA ASN A 33 -13.34 -17.19 1.42
C ASN A 33 -14.44 -18.21 1.20
N PHE A 34 -15.64 -17.74 0.88
CA PHE A 34 -16.81 -18.60 0.67
C PHE A 34 -16.64 -19.61 -0.49
N GLU A 35 -15.85 -19.26 -1.50
CA GLU A 35 -15.50 -20.14 -2.62
C GLU A 35 -14.44 -21.19 -2.24
N GLY A 36 -13.89 -21.14 -1.05
CA GLY A 36 -12.83 -22.03 -0.57
C GLY A 36 -11.41 -21.62 -1.01
N ASP A 37 -11.27 -20.46 -1.64
CA ASP A 37 -9.99 -19.91 -2.08
C ASP A 37 -9.27 -19.20 -0.91
N ALA A 38 -7.93 -19.18 -0.94
CA ALA A 38 -7.12 -18.48 0.07
C ALA A 38 -7.09 -16.97 -0.14
N THR A 39 -7.38 -16.51 -1.35
CA THR A 39 -7.39 -15.09 -1.71
C THR A 39 -8.72 -14.71 -2.37
N THR A 40 -9.17 -13.49 -2.12
CA THR A 40 -10.38 -12.91 -2.72
C THR A 40 -9.98 -11.84 -3.73
N PRO A 41 -10.49 -11.87 -4.98
CA PRO A 41 -10.25 -10.78 -5.92
C PRO A 41 -10.69 -9.43 -5.35
N SER A 42 -9.84 -8.42 -5.44
CA SER A 42 -10.13 -7.05 -5.02
C SER A 42 -10.95 -6.33 -6.10
N ALA A 43 -12.13 -6.88 -6.38
CA ALA A 43 -13.09 -6.39 -7.36
C ALA A 43 -14.43 -6.16 -6.67
N VAL A 44 -15.10 -5.06 -6.98
CA VAL A 44 -16.39 -4.66 -6.40
C VAL A 44 -17.36 -4.33 -7.52
N TYR A 45 -18.46 -5.05 -7.59
CA TYR A 45 -19.53 -4.81 -8.54
C TYR A 45 -20.75 -4.24 -7.79
N PHE A 46 -21.31 -3.18 -8.30
CA PHE A 46 -22.46 -2.48 -7.74
C PHE A 46 -23.71 -2.80 -8.56
N GLU A 47 -24.56 -3.70 -8.07
CA GLU A 47 -25.87 -3.90 -8.68
C GLU A 47 -26.68 -2.61 -8.56
N ASP A 48 -26.71 -2.06 -7.34
CA ASP A 48 -27.24 -0.74 -6.98
C ASP A 48 -26.49 -0.17 -5.76
N MET A 49 -27.02 0.90 -5.12
CA MET A 49 -26.38 1.52 -3.95
C MET A 49 -26.42 0.65 -2.68
N ASP A 50 -27.37 -0.27 -2.58
CA ASP A 50 -27.60 -1.08 -1.38
C ASP A 50 -27.13 -2.54 -1.55
N HIS A 51 -26.84 -2.97 -2.80
CA HIS A 51 -26.44 -4.34 -3.13
C HIS A 51 -25.08 -4.33 -3.85
N VAL A 52 -24.09 -4.87 -3.18
CA VAL A 52 -22.69 -4.87 -3.61
C VAL A 52 -22.14 -6.28 -3.59
N VAL A 53 -21.56 -6.71 -4.69
CA VAL A 53 -20.90 -8.00 -4.85
C VAL A 53 -19.38 -7.79 -4.84
N VAL A 54 -18.65 -8.60 -4.09
CA VAL A 54 -17.17 -8.49 -3.98
C VAL A 54 -16.53 -9.84 -4.27
N GLY A 55 -15.42 -9.81 -4.98
CA GLY A 55 -14.63 -11.02 -5.22
C GLY A 55 -14.76 -11.56 -6.64
N LYS A 56 -14.88 -12.87 -6.76
CA LYS A 56 -14.79 -13.60 -8.03
C LYS A 56 -15.93 -13.26 -8.97
N GLU A 57 -17.15 -13.18 -8.46
CA GLU A 57 -18.32 -12.82 -9.26
C GLU A 57 -18.21 -11.36 -9.74
N ALA A 58 -17.85 -10.44 -8.85
CA ALA A 58 -17.60 -9.04 -9.23
C ALA A 58 -16.54 -8.93 -10.34
N LYS A 59 -15.44 -9.67 -10.23
CA LYS A 59 -14.40 -9.69 -11.26
C LYS A 59 -14.94 -10.21 -12.60
N GLY A 60 -15.86 -11.16 -12.58
CA GLY A 60 -16.54 -11.67 -13.79
C GLY A 60 -17.40 -10.61 -14.48
N MET A 61 -17.98 -9.67 -13.72
CA MET A 61 -18.83 -8.61 -14.26
C MET A 61 -18.06 -7.54 -15.06
N LEU A 62 -16.73 -7.49 -14.95
CA LEU A 62 -15.90 -6.55 -15.73
C LEU A 62 -16.11 -6.67 -17.24
N ALA A 63 -16.37 -7.85 -17.75
CA ALA A 63 -16.60 -8.08 -19.18
C ALA A 63 -17.97 -7.58 -19.66
N THR A 64 -18.98 -7.56 -18.80
CA THR A 64 -20.38 -7.24 -19.15
C THR A 64 -20.86 -5.92 -18.63
N GLU A 65 -20.44 -5.54 -17.44
CA GLU A 65 -20.86 -4.32 -16.71
C GLU A 65 -19.63 -3.53 -16.21
N PRO A 66 -18.68 -3.16 -17.11
CA PRO A 66 -17.43 -2.51 -16.69
C PRO A 66 -17.64 -1.18 -15.96
N THR A 67 -18.69 -0.44 -16.30
CA THR A 67 -19.03 0.85 -15.66
C THR A 67 -19.61 0.73 -14.26
N LYS A 68 -20.00 -0.48 -13.86
CA LYS A 68 -20.48 -0.78 -12.51
C LYS A 68 -19.49 -1.59 -11.69
N THR A 69 -18.32 -1.90 -12.23
CA THR A 69 -17.34 -2.75 -11.58
C THR A 69 -16.05 -1.98 -11.32
N ALA A 70 -15.68 -1.88 -10.05
CA ALA A 70 -14.44 -1.23 -9.62
C ALA A 70 -13.34 -2.27 -9.38
N VAL A 71 -12.17 -2.04 -9.97
CA VAL A 71 -10.95 -2.86 -9.81
C VAL A 71 -9.71 -1.99 -9.65
N PHE A 72 -8.62 -2.57 -9.18
CA PHE A 72 -7.33 -1.88 -9.01
C PHE A 72 -7.38 -0.67 -8.08
N ILE A 73 -8.35 -0.63 -7.18
CA ILE A 73 -8.68 0.49 -6.31
C ILE A 73 -7.48 0.99 -5.50
N LYS A 74 -6.62 0.09 -5.07
CA LYS A 74 -5.42 0.43 -4.30
C LYS A 74 -4.48 1.42 -5.02
N ARG A 75 -4.47 1.43 -6.36
CA ARG A 75 -3.72 2.40 -7.17
C ARG A 75 -4.28 3.83 -7.11
N HIS A 76 -5.52 3.97 -6.63
CA HIS A 76 -6.22 5.25 -6.52
C HIS A 76 -6.23 5.80 -5.08
N ILE A 77 -5.75 5.02 -4.11
CA ILE A 77 -5.55 5.51 -2.74
C ILE A 77 -4.45 6.57 -2.76
N GLY A 78 -4.69 7.72 -2.13
CA GLY A 78 -3.76 8.84 -2.11
C GLY A 78 -3.90 9.83 -3.27
N VAL A 79 -4.56 9.45 -4.36
CA VAL A 79 -4.67 10.28 -5.57
C VAL A 79 -5.92 11.17 -5.49
N ASP A 80 -5.73 12.50 -5.51
CA ASP A 80 -6.86 13.46 -5.43
C ASP A 80 -7.53 13.71 -6.77
N ASP A 81 -6.74 13.75 -7.85
CA ASP A 81 -7.17 14.26 -9.15
C ASP A 81 -7.86 13.19 -10.02
N SER A 82 -7.63 11.91 -9.75
CA SER A 82 -8.28 10.83 -10.51
C SER A 82 -9.71 10.58 -10.09
N PHE A 83 -10.12 11.14 -8.95
CA PHE A 83 -11.47 11.00 -8.42
C PHE A 83 -12.31 12.23 -8.73
N ASP A 84 -12.43 12.57 -10.00
CA ASP A 84 -13.46 13.50 -10.42
C ASP A 84 -14.81 12.79 -10.27
N LYS A 85 -15.55 13.19 -9.24
CA LYS A 85 -16.95 12.75 -9.01
C LYS A 85 -17.86 12.96 -10.23
N ASN A 86 -17.39 13.70 -11.25
CA ASN A 86 -18.10 13.99 -12.47
C ASN A 86 -17.69 13.08 -13.64
N THR A 87 -16.60 12.33 -13.56
CA THR A 87 -16.10 11.49 -14.67
C THR A 87 -16.70 10.09 -14.72
N ASN A 88 -17.55 9.71 -13.75
CA ASN A 88 -18.18 8.38 -13.66
C ASN A 88 -17.18 7.20 -13.63
N GLU A 89 -15.94 7.44 -13.20
CA GLU A 89 -14.91 6.40 -13.19
C GLU A 89 -15.25 5.27 -12.21
N PHE A 90 -15.99 5.62 -11.13
CA PHE A 90 -16.51 4.65 -10.18
C PHE A 90 -18.01 4.81 -9.94
N PRO A 91 -18.74 3.69 -9.82
CA PRO A 91 -20.18 3.71 -9.62
C PRO A 91 -20.58 4.45 -8.34
N TYR A 92 -21.68 5.17 -8.41
CA TYR A 92 -22.34 5.81 -7.27
C TYR A 92 -21.48 6.80 -6.47
N HIS A 93 -20.37 7.32 -7.04
CA HIS A 93 -19.48 8.30 -6.41
C HIS A 93 -18.80 7.83 -5.11
N TYR A 94 -18.64 6.52 -4.93
CA TYR A 94 -17.77 5.99 -3.87
C TYR A 94 -16.33 6.35 -4.14
N ASP A 95 -15.60 6.79 -3.11
CA ASP A 95 -14.17 7.03 -3.22
C ASP A 95 -13.34 5.74 -3.01
N PRO A 96 -12.03 5.72 -3.33
CA PRO A 96 -11.19 4.53 -3.20
C PRO A 96 -11.16 3.96 -1.77
N THR A 97 -11.26 4.80 -0.74
CA THR A 97 -11.28 4.38 0.66
C THR A 97 -12.56 3.60 0.97
N GLU A 98 -13.71 4.10 0.50
CA GLU A 98 -15.01 3.46 0.67
C GLU A 98 -15.11 2.15 -0.12
N ILE A 99 -14.60 2.12 -1.35
CA ILE A 99 -14.57 0.88 -2.15
C ILE A 99 -13.65 -0.16 -1.50
N SER A 100 -12.51 0.27 -0.95
CA SER A 100 -11.63 -0.62 -0.17
C SER A 100 -12.31 -1.18 1.08
N ALA A 101 -13.18 -0.39 1.72
CA ALA A 101 -13.96 -0.84 2.87
C ALA A 101 -14.94 -1.97 2.52
N PHE A 102 -15.52 -1.99 1.32
CA PHE A 102 -16.34 -3.13 0.85
C PHE A 102 -15.52 -4.42 0.73
N ILE A 103 -14.29 -4.32 0.21
CA ILE A 103 -13.38 -5.47 0.11
C ILE A 103 -13.07 -6.02 1.51
N LEU A 104 -12.72 -5.14 2.45
CA LEU A 104 -12.43 -5.51 3.84
C LEU A 104 -13.66 -6.12 4.53
N LYS A 105 -14.84 -5.56 4.31
CA LYS A 105 -16.11 -6.08 4.85
C LYS A 105 -16.40 -7.50 4.34
N LYS A 106 -16.15 -7.78 3.05
CA LYS A 106 -16.30 -9.12 2.47
C LYS A 106 -15.34 -10.11 3.10
N LEU A 107 -14.05 -9.80 3.18
CA LEU A 107 -13.03 -10.68 3.78
C LEU A 107 -13.41 -11.09 5.21
N VAL A 108 -13.82 -10.10 6.00
CA VAL A 108 -14.19 -10.31 7.40
C VAL A 108 -15.52 -11.06 7.52
N LYS A 109 -16.49 -10.77 6.64
CA LYS A 109 -17.76 -11.50 6.59
C LYS A 109 -17.53 -12.98 6.30
N ASP A 110 -16.78 -13.31 5.24
CA ASP A 110 -16.49 -14.71 4.88
C ASP A 110 -15.75 -15.42 6.01
N ALA A 111 -14.76 -14.79 6.62
CA ALA A 111 -14.01 -15.36 7.72
C ALA A 111 -14.87 -15.56 8.99
N ASN A 112 -15.86 -14.71 9.25
CA ASN A 112 -16.82 -14.90 10.34
C ASN A 112 -17.81 -16.02 10.05
N ASP A 113 -18.35 -16.07 8.81
CA ASP A 113 -19.41 -17.02 8.43
C ASP A 113 -18.89 -18.46 8.32
N LEU A 114 -17.62 -18.63 7.93
CA LEU A 114 -16.98 -19.94 7.73
C LEU A 114 -16.11 -20.39 8.91
N GLY A 115 -15.71 -19.47 9.78
CA GLY A 115 -14.84 -19.74 10.92
C GLY A 115 -15.60 -20.20 12.16
N ASP A 116 -14.91 -20.95 13.03
CA ASP A 116 -15.39 -21.33 14.36
C ASP A 116 -15.08 -20.20 15.39
N ASN A 117 -15.08 -18.95 14.98
CA ASN A 117 -14.73 -17.84 15.84
C ASN A 117 -15.86 -17.58 16.84
N PRO A 118 -15.59 -17.56 18.17
CA PRO A 118 -16.62 -17.32 19.18
C PRO A 118 -17.16 -15.88 19.16
N GLU A 119 -16.36 -14.94 18.67
CA GLU A 119 -16.70 -13.51 18.58
C GLU A 119 -16.41 -12.99 17.16
N PRO A 120 -17.19 -12.03 16.67
CA PRO A 120 -16.94 -11.41 15.37
C PRO A 120 -15.55 -10.76 15.29
N ILE A 121 -14.92 -10.88 14.13
CA ILE A 121 -13.62 -10.25 13.84
C ILE A 121 -13.75 -8.73 13.94
N LYS A 122 -12.88 -8.14 14.76
CA LYS A 122 -12.82 -6.68 14.96
C LYS A 122 -11.42 -6.13 14.87
N ASP A 123 -10.47 -6.76 15.53
CA ASP A 123 -9.12 -6.25 15.71
C ASP A 123 -8.20 -6.75 14.60
N VAL A 124 -7.70 -5.82 13.80
CA VAL A 124 -6.93 -6.15 12.62
C VAL A 124 -5.65 -5.31 12.50
N VAL A 125 -4.64 -5.87 11.85
CA VAL A 125 -3.55 -5.14 11.20
C VAL A 125 -3.76 -5.24 9.70
N ILE A 126 -3.67 -4.12 9.00
CA ILE A 126 -3.81 -4.06 7.54
C ILE A 126 -2.45 -3.71 6.94
N THR A 127 -2.12 -4.33 5.81
CA THR A 127 -0.86 -4.05 5.11
C THR A 127 -1.01 -2.92 4.09
N CYS A 128 0.09 -2.27 3.81
CA CYS A 128 0.21 -1.32 2.71
C CYS A 128 1.59 -1.42 2.04
N PRO A 129 1.74 -0.96 0.81
CA PRO A 129 3.04 -0.85 0.16
C PRO A 129 4.04 -0.05 1.00
N ALA A 130 5.32 -0.42 0.93
CA ALA A 130 6.34 0.23 1.75
C ALA A 130 6.57 1.70 1.38
N TYR A 131 6.29 2.09 0.15
CA TYR A 131 6.43 3.46 -0.36
C TYR A 131 5.20 4.34 -0.12
N PHE A 132 4.09 3.82 0.45
CA PHE A 132 2.93 4.65 0.81
C PHE A 132 3.34 5.76 1.77
N GLY A 133 2.99 7.01 1.42
CA GLY A 133 3.16 8.19 2.26
C GLY A 133 2.10 8.25 3.37
N THR A 134 2.10 9.34 4.12
CA THR A 134 1.17 9.54 5.24
C THR A 134 -0.29 9.48 4.79
N LYS A 135 -0.62 10.09 3.65
CA LYS A 135 -1.99 10.15 3.12
C LYS A 135 -2.55 8.76 2.82
N GLU A 136 -1.83 7.98 2.04
CA GLU A 136 -2.25 6.62 1.65
C GLU A 136 -2.38 5.69 2.86
N ARG A 137 -1.49 5.81 3.85
CA ARG A 137 -1.57 5.05 5.11
C ARG A 137 -2.81 5.40 5.91
N MET A 138 -3.12 6.70 6.04
CA MET A 138 -4.32 7.16 6.73
C MET A 138 -5.59 6.69 6.02
N GLN A 139 -5.66 6.79 4.69
CA GLN A 139 -6.80 6.30 3.91
C GLN A 139 -6.96 4.78 4.01
N THR A 140 -5.85 4.02 4.03
CA THR A 140 -5.89 2.57 4.25
C THR A 140 -6.44 2.22 5.64
N LYS A 141 -6.03 2.95 6.69
CA LYS A 141 -6.59 2.82 8.04
C LYS A 141 -8.07 3.15 8.08
N GLN A 142 -8.45 4.27 7.46
CA GLN A 142 -9.86 4.70 7.36
C GLN A 142 -10.74 3.69 6.62
N ALA A 143 -10.23 3.01 5.60
CA ALA A 143 -10.98 1.94 4.94
C ALA A 143 -11.36 0.82 5.93
N GLY A 144 -10.42 0.43 6.82
CA GLY A 144 -10.71 -0.52 7.90
C GLY A 144 -11.75 0.01 8.90
N GLU A 145 -11.63 1.26 9.32
CA GLU A 145 -12.57 1.89 10.26
C GLU A 145 -13.98 2.03 9.67
N ILE A 146 -14.09 2.37 8.38
CA ILE A 146 -15.35 2.41 7.63
C ILE A 146 -15.96 1.01 7.52
N ALA A 147 -15.14 -0.03 7.32
CA ALA A 147 -15.59 -1.43 7.33
C ALA A 147 -16.03 -1.93 8.72
N GLY A 148 -15.93 -1.09 9.77
CA GLY A 148 -16.33 -1.43 11.13
C GLY A 148 -15.25 -2.12 11.95
N LEU A 149 -14.01 -2.12 11.48
CA LEU A 149 -12.87 -2.77 12.12
C LEU A 149 -12.13 -1.81 13.06
N ASN A 150 -11.50 -2.35 14.08
CA ASN A 150 -10.52 -1.68 14.90
C ASN A 150 -9.12 -1.95 14.33
N VAL A 151 -8.58 -0.97 13.62
CA VAL A 151 -7.26 -1.09 12.98
C VAL A 151 -6.17 -0.79 14.02
N LEU A 152 -5.56 -1.85 14.53
CA LEU A 152 -4.51 -1.77 15.56
C LEU A 152 -3.24 -1.11 15.02
N SER A 153 -2.90 -1.38 13.77
CA SER A 153 -1.73 -0.81 13.09
C SER A 153 -1.79 -1.01 11.57
N ILE A 154 -1.02 -0.21 10.85
CA ILE A 154 -0.69 -0.42 9.44
C ILE A 154 0.76 -0.88 9.34
N ILE A 155 1.02 -1.98 8.61
CA ILE A 155 2.36 -2.54 8.42
C ILE A 155 2.73 -2.60 6.93
N ASN A 156 4.01 -2.41 6.60
CA ASN A 156 4.49 -2.54 5.23
C ASN A 156 4.45 -3.99 4.74
N GLU A 157 3.95 -4.23 3.54
CA GLU A 157 3.87 -5.54 2.89
C GLU A 157 5.19 -6.31 2.92
N PRO A 158 6.34 -5.76 2.48
CA PRO A 158 7.61 -6.48 2.53
C PRO A 158 8.08 -6.77 3.96
N THR A 159 7.72 -5.94 4.94
CA THR A 159 8.01 -6.21 6.35
C THR A 159 7.16 -7.37 6.86
N ALA A 160 5.89 -7.41 6.52
CA ALA A 160 5.01 -8.52 6.86
C ALA A 160 5.48 -9.83 6.19
N ALA A 161 5.84 -9.80 4.91
CA ALA A 161 6.41 -10.96 4.22
C ALA A 161 7.66 -11.50 4.93
N ALA A 162 8.55 -10.62 5.37
CA ALA A 162 9.74 -11.00 6.13
C ALA A 162 9.41 -11.64 7.48
N ILE A 163 8.41 -11.13 8.20
CA ILE A 163 7.92 -11.73 9.45
C ILE A 163 7.42 -13.15 9.19
N SER A 164 6.64 -13.36 8.14
CA SER A 164 6.12 -14.67 7.75
C SER A 164 7.22 -15.66 7.37
N TYR A 165 8.24 -15.21 6.63
CA TYR A 165 9.38 -16.04 6.22
C TYR A 165 10.16 -16.62 7.41
N GLY A 166 9.97 -16.04 8.57
CA GLY A 166 10.53 -16.56 9.80
C GLY A 166 11.79 -15.87 10.26
N VAL A 167 11.58 -14.81 10.98
CA VAL A 167 12.59 -14.16 11.83
C VAL A 167 13.11 -15.09 12.95
N LYS A 168 12.78 -16.37 12.90
CA LYS A 168 13.17 -17.41 13.88
C LYS A 168 14.67 -17.75 13.89
N THR A 169 15.49 -17.00 13.15
CA THR A 169 16.92 -17.28 13.16
C THR A 169 17.61 -16.36 14.16
N ASP A 170 18.29 -16.95 15.15
CA ASP A 170 19.26 -16.25 16.01
C ASP A 170 20.42 -15.62 15.22
N GLN A 171 20.43 -15.77 13.91
CA GLN A 171 21.43 -15.26 13.01
C GLN A 171 21.04 -13.88 12.48
N LYS A 172 22.00 -12.98 12.50
CA LYS A 172 21.87 -11.68 11.83
C LYS A 172 21.92 -11.88 10.32
N LYS A 173 20.86 -11.46 9.61
CA LYS A 173 20.74 -11.55 8.15
C LYS A 173 20.28 -10.23 7.55
N THR A 174 20.82 -9.92 6.37
CA THR A 174 20.33 -8.85 5.51
C THR A 174 19.55 -9.47 4.35
N VAL A 175 18.27 -9.17 4.28
CA VAL A 175 17.33 -9.77 3.33
C VAL A 175 16.77 -8.69 2.42
N LEU A 176 16.82 -8.93 1.12
CA LEU A 176 16.10 -8.11 0.13
C LEU A 176 14.75 -8.77 -0.16
N VAL A 177 13.68 -8.06 0.07
CA VAL A 177 12.33 -8.45 -0.34
C VAL A 177 12.00 -7.73 -1.64
N TYR A 178 11.76 -8.51 -2.68
CA TYR A 178 11.34 -8.05 -4.00
C TYR A 178 9.89 -8.48 -4.18
N ASP A 179 8.98 -7.55 -4.02
CA ASP A 179 7.53 -7.79 -4.05
C ASP A 179 6.94 -7.23 -5.34
N LEU A 180 6.68 -8.10 -6.31
CA LEU A 180 5.95 -7.75 -7.52
C LEU A 180 4.52 -8.26 -7.40
N GLY A 181 3.65 -7.38 -6.93
CA GLY A 181 2.23 -7.63 -6.78
C GLY A 181 1.44 -7.56 -8.09
N GLY A 182 0.13 -7.49 -7.98
CA GLY A 182 -0.74 -7.31 -9.14
C GLY A 182 -0.75 -5.90 -9.69
N GLY A 183 -0.58 -4.90 -8.83
CA GLY A 183 -0.67 -3.49 -9.21
C GLY A 183 0.54 -2.65 -8.88
N THR A 184 1.39 -3.10 -7.97
CA THR A 184 2.50 -2.34 -7.41
C THR A 184 3.77 -3.17 -7.39
N PHE A 185 4.89 -2.49 -7.38
CA PHE A 185 6.20 -3.07 -7.14
C PHE A 185 6.84 -2.44 -5.91
N ASP A 186 7.23 -3.25 -4.95
CA ASP A 186 7.99 -2.88 -3.77
C ASP A 186 9.32 -3.61 -3.70
N VAL A 187 10.36 -2.91 -3.32
CA VAL A 187 11.64 -3.50 -2.98
C VAL A 187 12.15 -2.93 -1.68
N THR A 188 12.46 -3.80 -0.73
CA THR A 188 12.85 -3.37 0.62
C THR A 188 14.03 -4.21 1.11
N LEU A 189 15.09 -3.54 1.56
CA LEU A 189 16.20 -4.18 2.25
C LEU A 189 15.96 -4.09 3.75
N ILE A 190 15.97 -5.23 4.41
CA ILE A 190 15.80 -5.37 5.85
C ILE A 190 17.02 -6.05 6.49
N ASN A 191 17.28 -5.70 7.73
CA ASN A 191 18.21 -6.43 8.59
C ASN A 191 17.43 -7.12 9.71
N VAL A 192 17.58 -8.41 9.80
CA VAL A 192 16.95 -9.28 10.79
C VAL A 192 17.99 -9.68 11.83
N ASN A 193 17.68 -9.55 13.11
CA ASN A 193 18.58 -9.93 14.20
C ASN A 193 17.79 -10.32 15.45
N GLY A 194 17.67 -11.63 15.72
CA GLY A 194 17.08 -12.14 16.96
C GLY A 194 15.67 -11.65 17.25
N GLY A 195 14.73 -11.70 16.27
CA GLY A 195 13.37 -11.21 16.43
C GLY A 195 13.19 -9.71 16.18
N ALA A 196 14.28 -8.95 16.00
CA ALA A 196 14.22 -7.55 15.58
C ALA A 196 14.35 -7.43 14.06
N ILE A 197 13.42 -6.73 13.42
CA ILE A 197 13.45 -6.37 12.01
C ILE A 197 13.71 -4.88 11.89
N LYS A 198 14.77 -4.52 11.22
CA LYS A 198 15.09 -3.13 10.87
C LYS A 198 15.02 -2.95 9.37
N VAL A 199 14.11 -2.10 8.90
CA VAL A 199 14.11 -1.65 7.51
C VAL A 199 15.31 -0.72 7.31
N ILE A 200 16.08 -0.95 6.27
CA ILE A 200 17.29 -0.19 5.95
C ILE A 200 17.02 0.81 4.84
N ALA A 201 16.38 0.33 3.77
CA ALA A 201 15.99 1.14 2.63
C ALA A 201 14.78 0.50 1.96
N THR A 202 13.91 1.33 1.40
CA THR A 202 12.76 0.90 0.61
C THR A 202 12.63 1.77 -0.63
N GLY A 203 11.98 1.21 -1.67
CA GLY A 203 11.65 1.88 -2.90
C GLY A 203 10.62 1.06 -3.67
N GLY A 204 10.14 1.57 -4.79
CA GLY A 204 9.12 0.88 -5.57
C GLY A 204 8.46 1.78 -6.59
N ASP A 205 7.36 1.30 -7.15
CA ASP A 205 6.52 2.03 -8.10
C ASP A 205 5.05 1.68 -7.90
N HIS A 206 4.19 2.71 -7.76
CA HIS A 206 2.74 2.59 -7.55
C HIS A 206 1.99 2.03 -8.75
N HIS A 207 2.57 2.17 -9.95
CA HIS A 207 1.93 1.85 -11.22
C HIS A 207 2.67 0.77 -11.98
N LEU A 208 3.47 -0.05 -11.29
CA LEU A 208 4.23 -1.15 -11.87
C LEU A 208 3.85 -2.47 -11.18
N GLY A 209 3.09 -3.31 -11.85
CA GLY A 209 2.65 -4.60 -11.31
C GLY A 209 2.07 -5.50 -12.39
N GLY A 210 1.57 -6.66 -12.01
CA GLY A 210 1.10 -7.70 -12.93
C GLY A 210 0.07 -7.23 -13.95
N VAL A 211 -0.77 -6.23 -13.61
CA VAL A 211 -1.74 -5.65 -14.53
C VAL A 211 -1.09 -4.93 -15.71
N ASP A 212 0.14 -4.41 -15.54
CA ASP A 212 0.87 -3.75 -16.62
C ASP A 212 1.44 -4.78 -17.61
N TRP A 213 1.78 -5.98 -17.13
CA TRP A 213 2.09 -7.15 -17.97
C TRP A 213 0.84 -7.63 -18.72
N ASP A 214 -0.31 -7.69 -18.03
CA ASP A 214 -1.59 -8.05 -18.66
C ASP A 214 -1.99 -7.05 -19.73
N THR A 215 -1.82 -5.76 -19.47
CA THR A 215 -2.12 -4.69 -20.42
C THR A 215 -1.27 -4.82 -21.69
N ALA A 216 0.05 -5.02 -21.55
CA ALA A 216 0.93 -5.19 -22.72
C ALA A 216 0.53 -6.41 -23.56
N LEU A 217 0.10 -7.50 -22.91
CA LEU A 217 -0.38 -8.69 -23.60
C LEU A 217 -1.75 -8.46 -24.24
N ALA A 218 -2.67 -7.76 -23.56
CA ALA A 218 -3.99 -7.41 -24.08
C ALA A 218 -3.89 -6.50 -25.33
N GLU A 219 -3.00 -5.52 -25.33
CA GLU A 219 -2.70 -4.66 -26.47
C GLU A 219 -2.19 -5.46 -27.68
N TYR A 220 -1.26 -6.39 -27.45
CA TYR A 220 -0.81 -7.32 -28.48
C TYR A 220 -1.97 -8.16 -29.03
N MET A 221 -2.83 -8.68 -28.15
CA MET A 221 -3.98 -9.50 -28.56
C MET A 221 -4.99 -8.69 -29.35
N LEU A 222 -5.23 -7.44 -28.99
CA LEU A 222 -6.10 -6.53 -29.75
C LEU A 222 -5.52 -6.24 -31.14
N ALA A 223 -4.23 -5.96 -31.23
CA ALA A 223 -3.56 -5.75 -32.53
C ALA A 223 -3.68 -6.97 -33.44
N ALA A 224 -3.43 -8.17 -32.91
CA ALA A 224 -3.57 -9.43 -33.63
C ALA A 224 -5.03 -9.72 -34.05
N PHE A 225 -6.01 -9.36 -33.20
CA PHE A 225 -7.43 -9.47 -33.55
C PHE A 225 -7.80 -8.53 -34.69
N ASN A 226 -7.39 -7.27 -34.60
CA ASN A 226 -7.65 -6.27 -35.62
C ASN A 226 -7.02 -6.65 -36.99
N GLU A 227 -5.78 -7.15 -36.98
CA GLU A 227 -5.10 -7.61 -38.19
C GLU A 227 -5.83 -8.78 -38.86
N GLN A 228 -6.22 -9.82 -38.07
CA GLN A 228 -6.89 -11.00 -38.63
C GLN A 228 -8.28 -10.71 -39.18
N ASN A 229 -8.96 -9.68 -38.66
CA ASN A 229 -10.33 -9.35 -39.06
C ASN A 229 -10.45 -8.07 -39.90
N ASN A 230 -9.34 -7.39 -40.18
CA ASN A 230 -9.32 -6.09 -40.86
C ASN A 230 -10.23 -5.05 -40.17
N THR A 231 -10.14 -4.99 -38.84
CA THR A 231 -10.86 -4.06 -37.97
C THR A 231 -9.90 -3.05 -37.36
N SER A 232 -10.43 -2.02 -36.65
CA SER A 232 -9.63 -0.96 -36.02
C SER A 232 -10.18 -0.60 -34.64
N TYR A 233 -10.56 -1.60 -33.85
CA TYR A 233 -11.02 -1.38 -32.46
C TYR A 233 -9.88 -0.81 -31.58
N SER A 234 -10.25 0.05 -30.63
CA SER A 234 -9.34 0.60 -29.63
C SER A 234 -9.90 0.43 -28.21
N PHE A 235 -9.03 0.46 -27.22
CA PHE A 235 -9.43 0.39 -25.81
C PHE A 235 -10.06 1.70 -25.31
N GLU A 236 -9.76 2.82 -25.95
CA GLU A 236 -10.34 4.12 -25.65
C GLU A 236 -11.84 4.18 -26.00
N ASP A 237 -12.21 3.54 -27.12
CA ASP A 237 -13.58 3.57 -27.62
C ASP A 237 -14.45 2.45 -27.04
N ARG A 238 -13.84 1.35 -26.56
CA ARG A 238 -14.55 0.11 -26.20
C ARG A 238 -14.05 -0.44 -24.87
N LEU A 239 -14.69 0.01 -23.80
CA LEU A 239 -14.34 -0.40 -22.43
C LEU A 239 -14.61 -1.90 -22.16
N ASP A 240 -15.70 -2.42 -22.72
CA ASP A 240 -16.04 -3.84 -22.69
C ASP A 240 -14.93 -4.72 -23.26
N LEU A 241 -14.50 -4.40 -24.49
CA LEU A 241 -13.40 -5.06 -25.19
C LEU A 241 -12.09 -5.01 -24.39
N LYS A 242 -11.79 -3.85 -23.80
CA LYS A 242 -10.60 -3.65 -22.96
C LYS A 242 -10.56 -4.66 -21.81
N TYR A 243 -11.65 -4.74 -21.04
CA TYR A 243 -11.66 -5.62 -19.88
C TYR A 243 -11.78 -7.09 -20.22
N GLU A 244 -12.51 -7.46 -21.29
CA GLU A 244 -12.51 -8.84 -21.81
C GLU A 244 -11.09 -9.31 -22.17
N LEU A 245 -10.35 -8.50 -22.93
CA LEU A 245 -8.98 -8.84 -23.32
C LEU A 245 -8.01 -8.79 -22.14
N LEU A 246 -8.21 -7.89 -21.16
CA LEU A 246 -7.40 -7.84 -19.96
C LEU A 246 -7.55 -9.11 -19.10
N LEU A 247 -8.77 -9.58 -18.88
CA LEU A 247 -9.05 -10.83 -18.17
C LEU A 247 -8.46 -12.04 -18.91
N LEU A 248 -8.60 -12.08 -20.24
CA LEU A 248 -8.01 -13.13 -21.07
C LEU A 248 -6.48 -13.10 -21.03
N ALA A 249 -5.87 -11.90 -21.03
CA ALA A 249 -4.43 -11.72 -20.93
C ALA A 249 -3.90 -12.20 -19.57
N GLU A 250 -4.57 -11.89 -18.46
CA GLU A 250 -4.23 -12.41 -17.13
C GLU A 250 -4.24 -13.94 -17.11
N ASP A 251 -5.27 -14.56 -17.70
CA ASP A 251 -5.33 -16.04 -17.81
C ASP A 251 -4.15 -16.60 -18.63
N LYS A 252 -3.82 -15.98 -19.77
CA LYS A 252 -2.70 -16.44 -20.61
C LYS A 252 -1.34 -16.18 -19.98
N LYS A 253 -1.15 -15.09 -19.23
CA LYS A 253 0.03 -14.84 -18.39
C LYS A 253 0.23 -15.98 -17.38
N LYS A 254 -0.84 -16.39 -16.67
CA LYS A 254 -0.79 -17.52 -15.73
C LYS A 254 -0.43 -18.84 -16.42
N VAL A 255 -0.98 -19.08 -17.61
CA VAL A 255 -0.61 -20.27 -18.43
C VAL A 255 0.86 -20.24 -18.82
N LEU A 256 1.38 -19.09 -19.25
CA LEU A 256 2.79 -18.90 -19.65
C LEU A 256 3.77 -19.05 -18.48
N THR A 257 3.32 -18.92 -17.24
CA THR A 257 4.15 -19.23 -16.07
C THR A 257 4.57 -20.70 -16.05
N ALA A 258 3.67 -21.61 -16.43
CA ALA A 258 3.93 -23.05 -16.43
C ALA A 258 4.31 -23.63 -17.82
N LYS A 259 3.84 -22.99 -18.92
CA LYS A 259 4.01 -23.49 -20.29
C LYS A 259 4.82 -22.50 -21.14
N GLN A 260 5.46 -23.02 -22.21
CA GLN A 260 6.20 -22.20 -23.17
C GLN A 260 5.28 -21.47 -24.16
N THR A 261 4.06 -21.96 -24.34
CA THR A 261 3.07 -21.35 -25.25
C THR A 261 1.69 -21.35 -24.64
N ALA A 262 0.92 -20.33 -24.95
CA ALA A 262 -0.50 -20.22 -24.65
C ALA A 262 -1.28 -19.94 -25.94
N LYS A 263 -2.51 -20.45 -26.02
CA LYS A 263 -3.43 -20.19 -27.13
C LYS A 263 -4.65 -19.46 -26.62
N ALA A 264 -5.01 -18.39 -27.28
CA ALA A 264 -6.23 -17.64 -27.04
C ALA A 264 -7.14 -17.73 -28.26
N THR A 265 -8.42 -17.96 -28.04
CA THR A 265 -9.46 -17.75 -29.04
C THR A 265 -10.34 -16.64 -28.52
N TYR A 266 -10.48 -15.57 -29.29
CA TYR A 266 -11.26 -14.42 -28.90
C TYR A 266 -12.33 -14.12 -29.96
N GLN A 267 -13.53 -13.76 -29.52
CA GLN A 267 -14.67 -13.44 -30.38
C GLN A 267 -15.27 -12.12 -29.91
N TYR A 268 -15.51 -11.23 -30.87
CA TYR A 268 -16.09 -9.93 -30.58
C TYR A 268 -16.86 -9.41 -31.81
N GLU A 269 -18.12 -8.99 -31.62
CA GLU A 269 -19.00 -8.46 -32.66
C GLU A 269 -19.05 -9.31 -33.97
N GLY A 270 -19.11 -10.64 -33.80
CA GLY A 270 -19.19 -11.58 -34.93
C GLY A 270 -17.85 -11.90 -35.59
N ASN A 271 -16.78 -11.23 -35.22
CA ASN A 271 -15.40 -11.51 -35.63
C ASN A 271 -14.73 -12.51 -34.68
N SER A 272 -13.73 -13.22 -35.17
CA SER A 272 -12.96 -14.16 -34.33
C SER A 272 -11.48 -14.16 -34.68
N ALA A 273 -10.62 -14.33 -33.68
CA ALA A 273 -9.18 -14.51 -33.86
C ALA A 273 -8.66 -15.69 -33.07
N ARG A 274 -7.63 -16.34 -33.60
CA ARG A 274 -6.82 -17.33 -32.90
C ARG A 274 -5.41 -16.78 -32.75
N ILE A 275 -4.98 -16.61 -31.51
CA ILE A 275 -3.72 -15.97 -31.17
C ILE A 275 -2.87 -16.97 -30.43
N GLU A 276 -1.70 -17.25 -30.95
CA GLU A 276 -0.69 -18.07 -30.28
C GLU A 276 0.38 -17.16 -29.68
N ILE A 277 0.66 -17.34 -28.39
CA ILE A 277 1.55 -16.49 -27.60
C ILE A 277 2.66 -17.38 -27.06
N SER A 278 3.91 -17.13 -27.46
CA SER A 278 5.05 -17.79 -26.84
C SER A 278 5.52 -17.01 -25.59
N ARG A 279 6.21 -17.69 -24.69
CA ARG A 279 6.83 -17.05 -23.52
C ARG A 279 7.88 -16.04 -23.95
N GLU A 280 8.66 -16.31 -25.01
CA GLU A 280 9.65 -15.38 -25.55
C GLU A 280 8.99 -14.09 -26.03
N LEU A 281 7.87 -14.20 -26.76
CA LEU A 281 7.10 -13.03 -27.18
C LEU A 281 6.61 -12.23 -25.97
N PHE A 282 5.98 -12.91 -25.01
CA PHE A 282 5.50 -12.26 -23.77
C PHE A 282 6.64 -11.56 -23.03
N ASN A 283 7.79 -12.22 -22.89
CA ASN A 283 8.97 -11.62 -22.25
C ASN A 283 9.44 -10.37 -23.02
N SER A 284 9.46 -10.40 -24.36
CA SER A 284 9.86 -9.24 -25.16
C SER A 284 8.90 -8.06 -25.05
N LEU A 285 7.58 -8.31 -24.98
CA LEU A 285 6.56 -7.28 -24.77
C LEU A 285 6.68 -6.57 -23.42
N THR A 286 7.26 -7.23 -22.43
CA THR A 286 7.29 -6.79 -21.03
C THR A 286 8.71 -6.49 -20.51
N GLU A 287 9.73 -6.58 -21.36
CA GLU A 287 11.14 -6.40 -20.99
C GLU A 287 11.40 -5.06 -20.30
N ARG A 288 10.85 -3.97 -20.84
CA ARG A 288 11.02 -2.63 -20.26
C ARG A 288 10.45 -2.53 -18.83
N LYS A 289 9.29 -3.16 -18.58
CA LYS A 289 8.67 -3.16 -17.25
C LYS A 289 9.53 -3.92 -16.25
N LEU A 290 10.14 -5.02 -16.71
CA LEU A 290 11.09 -5.78 -15.89
C LEU A 290 12.36 -4.96 -15.60
N ASP A 291 12.89 -4.22 -16.57
CA ASP A 291 14.06 -3.35 -16.35
C ASP A 291 13.76 -2.25 -15.32
N GLU A 292 12.56 -1.66 -15.32
CA GLU A 292 12.12 -0.67 -14.33
C GLU A 292 12.18 -1.23 -12.90
N THR A 293 11.80 -2.51 -12.69
CA THR A 293 11.91 -3.16 -11.37
C THR A 293 13.37 -3.37 -10.93
N ILE A 294 14.23 -3.75 -11.88
CA ILE A 294 15.66 -3.94 -11.62
C ILE A 294 16.33 -2.60 -11.26
N ASP A 295 16.00 -1.54 -11.96
CA ASP A 295 16.56 -0.21 -11.69
C ASP A 295 16.11 0.34 -10.32
N ALA A 296 14.87 0.14 -9.92
CA ALA A 296 14.41 0.48 -8.58
C ALA A 296 15.16 -0.36 -7.51
N THR A 297 15.36 -1.65 -7.78
CA THR A 297 16.13 -2.52 -6.88
C THR A 297 17.58 -2.06 -6.71
N LYS A 298 18.25 -1.66 -7.79
CA LYS A 298 19.62 -1.11 -7.74
C LYS A 298 19.71 0.16 -6.89
N LYS A 299 18.72 1.04 -6.98
CA LYS A 299 18.65 2.27 -6.17
C LYS A 299 18.57 1.94 -4.67
N VAL A 300 17.69 1.01 -4.27
CA VAL A 300 17.56 0.58 -2.87
C VAL A 300 18.86 -0.06 -2.36
N ILE A 301 19.53 -0.89 -3.17
CA ILE A 301 20.82 -1.48 -2.82
C ILE A 301 21.90 -0.39 -2.65
N ALA A 302 21.89 0.65 -3.49
CA ALA A 302 22.84 1.76 -3.38
C ALA A 302 22.65 2.53 -2.06
N ILE A 303 21.42 2.90 -1.72
CA ILE A 303 21.08 3.55 -0.44
C ILE A 303 21.51 2.68 0.75
N ALA A 304 21.28 1.39 0.68
CA ALA A 304 21.68 0.47 1.74
C ALA A 304 23.21 0.39 1.92
N LYS A 305 23.96 0.42 0.82
CA LYS A 305 25.44 0.45 0.85
C LYS A 305 25.97 1.73 1.50
N GLU A 306 25.38 2.88 1.23
CA GLU A 306 25.73 4.16 1.88
C GLU A 306 25.51 4.09 3.40
N LYS A 307 24.51 3.30 3.85
CA LYS A 307 24.24 3.03 5.27
C LYS A 307 25.10 1.90 5.87
N GLY A 308 26.07 1.38 5.11
CA GLY A 308 27.04 0.35 5.56
C GLY A 308 26.56 -1.09 5.39
N TYR A 309 25.45 -1.34 4.69
CA TYR A 309 24.95 -2.69 4.40
C TYR A 309 25.42 -3.14 3.02
N ASN A 310 26.62 -3.72 2.97
CA ASN A 310 27.28 -4.08 1.72
C ASN A 310 26.94 -5.50 1.23
N ASN A 311 26.48 -6.38 2.11
CA ASN A 311 26.17 -7.77 1.80
C ASN A 311 24.68 -8.01 1.95
N ILE A 312 24.11 -8.74 0.99
CA ILE A 312 22.74 -9.25 1.01
C ILE A 312 22.86 -10.76 1.19
N ASP A 313 22.26 -11.32 2.23
CA ASP A 313 22.32 -12.74 2.54
C ASP A 313 21.25 -13.55 1.81
N GLU A 314 20.09 -12.95 1.55
CA GLU A 314 18.96 -13.61 0.86
C GLU A 314 18.14 -12.59 0.03
N ILE A 315 17.55 -13.09 -1.08
CA ILE A 315 16.53 -12.37 -1.85
C ILE A 315 15.26 -13.20 -1.82
N LEU A 316 14.18 -12.59 -1.36
CA LEU A 316 12.84 -13.16 -1.33
C LEU A 316 11.99 -12.55 -2.43
N LEU A 317 11.44 -13.39 -3.29
CA LEU A 317 10.45 -13.01 -4.30
C LEU A 317 9.06 -13.21 -3.70
N VAL A 318 8.32 -12.13 -3.59
CA VAL A 318 6.98 -12.04 -3.03
C VAL A 318 6.04 -11.45 -4.07
N GLY A 319 4.73 -11.55 -3.84
CA GLY A 319 3.71 -11.10 -4.78
C GLY A 319 3.45 -12.08 -5.91
N GLY A 320 2.18 -12.21 -6.30
CA GLY A 320 1.74 -13.21 -7.28
C GLY A 320 2.42 -13.10 -8.64
N SER A 321 2.81 -11.89 -9.06
CA SER A 321 3.48 -11.65 -10.34
C SER A 321 4.95 -12.08 -10.34
N SER A 322 5.57 -12.22 -9.18
CA SER A 322 6.92 -12.78 -9.03
C SER A 322 7.02 -14.27 -9.44
N ARG A 323 5.88 -14.93 -9.63
CA ARG A 323 5.81 -16.30 -10.20
C ARG A 323 6.22 -16.38 -11.67
N MET A 324 6.22 -15.29 -12.42
CA MET A 324 6.63 -15.27 -13.82
C MET A 324 8.12 -15.64 -13.92
N PRO A 325 8.50 -16.68 -14.72
CA PRO A 325 9.88 -17.14 -14.80
C PRO A 325 10.90 -16.05 -15.13
N GLN A 326 10.55 -15.11 -16.01
CA GLN A 326 11.41 -13.99 -16.39
C GLN A 326 11.87 -13.15 -15.19
N ILE A 327 11.06 -13.07 -14.12
CA ILE A 327 11.40 -12.28 -12.93
C ILE A 327 12.57 -12.93 -12.20
N LYS A 328 12.44 -14.21 -11.82
CA LYS A 328 13.52 -14.93 -11.14
C LYS A 328 14.79 -14.99 -12.00
N GLU A 329 14.65 -15.34 -13.28
CA GLU A 329 15.77 -15.43 -14.23
C GLU A 329 16.54 -14.10 -14.33
N ARG A 330 15.83 -12.97 -14.38
CA ARG A 330 16.46 -11.65 -14.46
C ARG A 330 17.11 -11.23 -13.14
N VAL A 331 16.44 -11.45 -12.01
CA VAL A 331 16.97 -11.12 -10.67
C VAL A 331 18.21 -11.96 -10.39
N ASP A 332 18.17 -13.26 -10.63
CA ASP A 332 19.31 -14.15 -10.41
C ASP A 332 20.52 -13.76 -11.26
N LYS A 333 20.28 -13.45 -12.54
CA LYS A 333 21.33 -13.03 -13.47
C LYS A 333 21.94 -11.68 -13.10
N GLU A 334 21.09 -10.68 -12.77
CA GLU A 334 21.55 -9.31 -12.51
C GLU A 334 22.36 -9.20 -11.23
N PHE A 335 21.94 -9.90 -10.17
CA PHE A 335 22.55 -9.79 -8.85
C PHE A 335 23.47 -10.96 -8.52
N ASN A 336 23.60 -11.96 -9.41
CA ASN A 336 24.36 -13.20 -9.20
C ASN A 336 23.90 -13.94 -7.94
N TRP A 337 22.57 -14.11 -7.78
CA TRP A 337 21.90 -14.71 -6.63
C TRP A 337 21.02 -15.89 -7.05
N ASP A 338 20.58 -16.67 -6.06
CA ASP A 338 19.48 -17.65 -6.19
C ASP A 338 18.30 -17.15 -5.35
N ALA A 339 17.48 -16.28 -5.95
CA ALA A 339 16.32 -15.69 -5.31
C ALA A 339 15.27 -16.76 -4.99
N LYS A 340 14.67 -16.68 -3.81
CA LYS A 340 13.69 -17.65 -3.32
C LYS A 340 12.27 -17.13 -3.51
N LEU A 341 11.45 -17.89 -4.21
CA LEU A 341 10.00 -17.64 -4.27
C LEU A 341 9.36 -18.21 -3.00
N THR A 342 8.79 -17.35 -2.17
CA THR A 342 8.30 -17.72 -0.83
C THR A 342 6.84 -17.36 -0.68
N ASP A 343 5.96 -18.36 -0.76
CA ASP A 343 4.51 -18.27 -0.53
C ASP A 343 3.91 -16.92 -0.96
N PRO A 344 4.04 -16.58 -2.27
CA PRO A 344 3.92 -15.20 -2.74
C PRO A 344 2.52 -14.60 -2.61
N ASP A 345 1.50 -15.43 -2.36
CA ASP A 345 0.10 -14.98 -2.28
C ASP A 345 -0.40 -14.84 -0.83
N GLU A 346 0.26 -15.49 0.15
CA GLU A 346 -0.27 -15.59 1.52
C GLU A 346 0.70 -15.03 2.58
N CYS A 347 2.00 -14.94 2.26
CA CYS A 347 3.02 -14.59 3.26
C CYS A 347 2.81 -13.21 3.88
N VAL A 348 2.27 -12.26 3.12
CA VAL A 348 1.99 -10.90 3.59
C VAL A 348 0.89 -10.91 4.65
N ALA A 349 -0.24 -11.55 4.40
CA ALA A 349 -1.33 -11.67 5.38
C ALA A 349 -0.91 -12.46 6.63
N LYS A 350 -0.16 -13.57 6.43
CA LYS A 350 0.38 -14.37 7.55
C LYS A 350 1.31 -13.55 8.43
N GLY A 351 2.21 -12.77 7.84
CA GLY A 351 3.11 -11.89 8.58
C GLY A 351 2.38 -10.77 9.30
N ALA A 352 1.35 -10.20 8.68
CA ALA A 352 0.48 -9.22 9.32
C ALA A 352 -0.27 -9.82 10.52
N ALA A 353 -0.71 -11.07 10.44
CA ALA A 353 -1.36 -11.78 11.57
C ALA A 353 -0.39 -12.01 12.75
N ILE A 354 0.86 -12.40 12.47
CA ILE A 354 1.89 -12.53 13.49
C ILE A 354 2.17 -11.15 14.13
N TYR A 355 2.25 -10.10 13.33
CA TYR A 355 2.46 -8.75 13.84
C TYR A 355 1.26 -8.23 14.64
N ALA A 356 0.03 -8.59 14.27
CA ALA A 356 -1.19 -8.22 14.97
C ALA A 356 -1.18 -8.69 16.44
N MET A 357 -0.65 -9.88 16.72
CA MET A 357 -0.48 -10.36 18.11
C MET A 357 0.46 -9.45 18.91
N ASN A 358 1.56 -8.98 18.30
CA ASN A 358 2.49 -8.05 18.94
C ASN A 358 1.85 -6.67 19.16
N ALA A 359 1.08 -6.17 18.21
CA ALA A 359 0.38 -4.90 18.30
C ALA A 359 -0.68 -4.91 19.41
N ALA A 360 -1.50 -5.94 19.44
CA ALA A 360 -2.52 -6.13 20.50
C ALA A 360 -1.90 -6.25 21.89
N TYR A 361 -0.82 -7.01 22.03
CA TYR A 361 -0.10 -7.10 23.30
C TYR A 361 0.45 -5.75 23.75
N SER A 362 1.07 -5.01 22.83
CA SER A 362 1.62 -3.68 23.13
C SER A 362 0.54 -2.68 23.52
N GLN A 363 -0.65 -2.75 22.90
CA GLN A 363 -1.81 -1.95 23.29
C GLN A 363 -2.29 -2.32 24.70
N ALA A 364 -2.49 -3.60 24.98
CA ALA A 364 -2.93 -4.06 26.28
C ALA A 364 -1.95 -3.70 27.42
N VAL A 365 -0.64 -3.68 27.14
CA VAL A 365 0.37 -3.20 28.10
C VAL A 365 0.20 -1.71 28.36
N ARG A 366 0.01 -0.89 27.34
CA ARG A 366 -0.23 0.55 27.49
C ARG A 366 -1.50 0.82 28.31
N ASP A 367 -2.62 0.20 27.92
CA ASP A 367 -3.91 0.37 28.61
C ASP A 367 -3.80 0.05 30.10
N TYR A 368 -3.02 -0.99 30.46
CA TYR A 368 -2.74 -1.36 31.85
C TYR A 368 -1.85 -0.35 32.56
N GLU A 369 -0.77 0.12 31.92
CA GLU A 369 0.18 1.08 32.50
C GLU A 369 -0.45 2.47 32.70
N GLU A 370 -1.35 2.87 31.79
CA GLU A 370 -2.07 4.16 31.83
C GLU A 370 -3.32 4.11 32.73
N GLY A 371 -3.68 2.92 33.23
CA GLY A 371 -4.81 2.71 34.15
C GLY A 371 -6.17 2.70 33.42
N GLU A 372 -6.17 2.50 32.11
CA GLU A 372 -7.38 2.34 31.30
C GLU A 372 -7.96 0.93 31.40
N SER A 373 -7.16 -0.03 31.83
CA SER A 373 -7.56 -1.41 32.10
C SER A 373 -6.97 -1.90 33.43
N ASP A 374 -7.80 -2.61 34.21
CA ASP A 374 -7.35 -3.31 35.43
C ASP A 374 -6.74 -4.68 35.15
N ASP A 375 -6.90 -5.18 33.92
CA ASP A 375 -6.45 -6.51 33.51
C ASP A 375 -4.98 -6.50 33.10
N LYS A 376 -4.11 -7.13 33.88
CA LYS A 376 -2.72 -7.32 33.52
C LYS A 376 -2.62 -8.21 32.26
N PRO A 377 -1.96 -7.74 31.18
CA PRO A 377 -1.84 -8.52 29.96
C PRO A 377 -1.16 -9.87 30.20
N ALA A 378 -1.73 -10.93 29.63
CA ALA A 378 -1.07 -12.24 29.62
C ALA A 378 0.23 -12.15 28.78
N PRO A 379 1.26 -12.94 29.13
CA PRO A 379 2.49 -12.97 28.32
C PRO A 379 2.19 -13.27 26.86
N LEU A 380 2.90 -12.58 25.95
CA LEU A 380 2.78 -12.83 24.52
C LEU A 380 3.13 -14.30 24.23
N ARG A 381 2.30 -14.97 23.42
CA ARG A 381 2.65 -16.28 22.87
C ARG A 381 3.61 -16.09 21.72
N GLY A 382 4.65 -16.92 21.65
CA GLY A 382 5.69 -16.82 20.61
C GLY A 382 6.75 -15.75 20.88
N ASP A 383 7.62 -15.55 19.89
CA ASP A 383 8.72 -14.59 19.99
C ASP A 383 8.23 -13.17 19.71
N ARG A 384 8.63 -12.22 20.55
CA ARG A 384 8.33 -10.82 20.32
C ARG A 384 9.10 -10.30 19.10
N THR A 385 8.35 -9.90 18.08
CA THR A 385 8.93 -9.26 16.89
C THR A 385 8.91 -7.74 17.06
N THR A 386 10.09 -7.12 17.01
CA THR A 386 10.22 -5.66 17.02
C THR A 386 10.50 -5.18 15.61
N VAL A 387 9.72 -4.21 15.14
CA VAL A 387 9.89 -3.63 13.79
C VAL A 387 10.32 -2.18 13.91
N VAL A 388 11.42 -1.82 13.24
CA VAL A 388 11.85 -0.43 13.04
C VAL A 388 11.74 -0.13 11.55
N ASN A 389 10.73 0.63 11.20
CA ASN A 389 10.49 1.09 9.83
C ASN A 389 11.35 2.31 9.46
N VAL A 390 11.30 2.70 8.19
CA VAL A 390 11.83 3.97 7.69
C VAL A 390 10.72 4.77 7.02
N THR A 391 10.94 6.08 6.87
CA THR A 391 10.05 6.94 6.08
C THR A 391 10.08 6.54 4.61
N SER A 392 8.92 6.54 3.97
CA SER A 392 8.79 6.27 2.53
C SER A 392 9.05 7.50 1.68
N LYS A 393 8.74 8.68 2.20
CA LYS A 393 8.83 9.97 1.53
C LYS A 393 9.70 10.95 2.30
N THR A 394 10.14 12.00 1.61
CA THR A 394 10.76 13.18 2.19
C THR A 394 9.70 14.22 2.44
N TYR A 395 9.74 14.84 3.61
CA TYR A 395 8.79 15.88 4.04
C TYR A 395 9.50 17.19 4.28
N GLY A 396 8.93 18.27 3.74
CA GLY A 396 9.48 19.62 3.81
C GLY A 396 8.41 20.68 3.99
N THR A 397 8.85 21.93 4.15
CA THR A 397 7.98 23.11 4.26
C THR A 397 8.44 24.21 3.31
N ASP A 398 7.53 25.12 2.98
CA ASP A 398 7.86 26.29 2.15
C ASP A 398 8.81 27.26 2.86
N VAL A 399 9.73 27.79 2.08
CA VAL A 399 10.65 28.85 2.49
C VAL A 399 10.79 29.86 1.35
N ILE A 400 11.04 31.11 1.69
CA ILE A 400 11.31 32.15 0.69
C ILE A 400 12.81 32.40 0.66
N ILE A 401 13.46 32.11 -0.47
CA ILE A 401 14.88 32.35 -0.70
C ILE A 401 15.01 33.28 -1.90
N GLU A 402 15.67 34.44 -1.70
CA GLU A 402 15.85 35.43 -2.76
C GLU A 402 14.54 35.83 -3.47
N GLY A 403 13.41 35.79 -2.74
CA GLY A 403 12.09 36.14 -3.26
C GLY A 403 11.38 35.04 -4.04
N GLN A 404 11.94 33.84 -4.09
CA GLN A 404 11.34 32.66 -4.72
C GLN A 404 10.82 31.67 -3.65
N SER A 405 9.68 31.05 -3.92
CA SER A 405 9.15 29.97 -3.09
C SER A 405 9.93 28.69 -3.40
N MET A 406 10.53 28.12 -2.35
CA MET A 406 11.30 26.88 -2.38
C MET A 406 10.79 25.95 -1.28
N VAL A 407 11.14 24.69 -1.33
CA VAL A 407 10.85 23.72 -0.28
C VAL A 407 12.15 23.37 0.46
N GLN A 408 12.15 23.57 1.76
CA GLN A 408 13.19 23.07 2.65
C GLN A 408 12.79 21.69 3.17
N ASN A 409 13.52 20.66 2.77
CA ASN A 409 13.33 19.30 3.22
C ASN A 409 13.83 19.12 4.65
N LEU A 410 13.00 18.57 5.53
CA LEU A 410 13.26 18.42 6.97
C LEU A 410 13.50 16.96 7.36
N ILE A 411 12.66 16.04 6.88
CA ILE A 411 12.79 14.62 7.13
C ILE A 411 12.92 13.92 5.78
N PHE A 412 14.03 13.24 5.58
CA PHE A 412 14.33 12.58 4.31
C PHE A 412 13.78 11.15 4.26
N ALA A 413 13.42 10.69 3.07
CA ALA A 413 13.07 9.30 2.82
C ALA A 413 14.17 8.36 3.33
N ASN A 414 13.76 7.17 3.77
CA ASN A 414 14.63 6.19 4.41
C ASN A 414 15.24 6.61 5.77
N SER A 415 14.68 7.64 6.46
CA SER A 415 14.98 7.94 7.86
C SER A 415 14.30 6.94 8.78
N SER A 416 15.00 6.44 9.82
CA SER A 416 14.44 5.47 10.79
C SER A 416 13.26 6.07 11.58
N LEU A 417 12.19 5.29 11.75
CA LEU A 417 11.01 5.68 12.54
C LEU A 417 11.07 5.16 13.99
N PRO A 418 10.51 5.88 14.95
CA PRO A 418 9.95 7.23 14.81
C PRO A 418 11.06 8.28 14.63
N THR A 419 10.74 9.39 13.97
CA THR A 419 11.69 10.49 13.77
C THR A 419 11.06 11.84 14.06
N LYS A 420 11.90 12.79 14.49
CA LYS A 420 11.47 14.15 14.80
C LYS A 420 12.52 15.14 14.31
N ARG A 421 12.07 16.22 13.69
CA ARG A 421 12.89 17.36 13.30
C ARG A 421 12.26 18.65 13.79
N ILE A 422 13.10 19.57 14.25
CA ILE A 422 12.70 20.91 14.68
C ILE A 422 13.52 21.88 13.85
N GLU A 423 12.82 22.80 13.19
CA GLU A 423 13.45 23.87 12.42
C GLU A 423 12.93 25.21 12.87
N THR A 424 13.78 26.24 12.81
CA THR A 424 13.43 27.58 13.28
C THR A 424 13.36 28.54 12.11
N PHE A 425 12.20 29.13 11.92
CA PHE A 425 11.90 30.18 10.96
C PHE A 425 11.70 31.53 11.65
N THR A 426 11.49 32.57 10.88
CA THR A 426 11.18 33.88 11.44
C THR A 426 9.99 34.52 10.73
N THR A 427 9.24 35.33 11.46
CA THR A 427 8.20 36.18 10.86
C THR A 427 8.80 37.09 9.80
N SER A 428 8.15 37.18 8.64
CA SER A 428 8.67 37.90 7.46
C SER A 428 8.22 39.36 7.37
N ILE A 429 7.13 39.73 8.04
CA ILE A 429 6.53 41.05 8.00
C ILE A 429 6.33 41.63 9.41
N PRO A 430 6.32 42.99 9.58
CA PRO A 430 5.95 43.63 10.84
C PRO A 430 4.48 43.32 11.19
N ASN A 431 4.21 43.16 12.49
CA ASN A 431 2.86 42.90 13.02
C ASN A 431 2.16 41.68 12.37
N GLN A 432 2.91 40.61 12.19
CA GLN A 432 2.39 39.38 11.59
C GLN A 432 1.39 38.70 12.53
N ARG A 433 0.19 38.32 12.00
CA ARG A 433 -0.92 37.69 12.74
C ARG A 433 -1.18 36.25 12.35
N GLY A 434 -0.47 35.75 11.37
CA GLY A 434 -0.62 34.38 10.91
C GLY A 434 0.66 33.86 10.31
N VAL A 435 0.80 32.57 10.35
CA VAL A 435 1.89 31.79 9.71
C VAL A 435 1.24 30.74 8.84
N SER A 436 1.52 30.79 7.53
CA SER A 436 1.19 29.66 6.67
C SER A 436 2.30 28.62 6.83
N VAL A 437 1.93 27.38 7.07
CA VAL A 437 2.83 26.24 7.10
C VAL A 437 2.32 25.28 6.04
N LYS A 438 2.99 25.25 4.92
CA LYS A 438 2.72 24.27 3.87
C LYS A 438 3.56 23.02 4.13
N VAL A 439 2.96 21.87 3.94
CA VAL A 439 3.62 20.58 4.06
C VAL A 439 3.73 19.96 2.68
N PHE A 440 4.95 19.68 2.29
CA PHE A 440 5.27 19.04 1.02
C PHE A 440 5.83 17.65 1.23
N GLU A 441 5.52 16.77 0.29
CA GLU A 441 6.18 15.47 0.19
C GLU A 441 6.90 15.32 -1.15
N SER A 442 7.96 14.51 -1.17
CA SER A 442 8.76 14.24 -2.37
C SER A 442 9.52 12.91 -2.25
N ASP A 443 10.15 12.50 -3.35
CA ASP A 443 10.97 11.28 -3.43
C ASP A 443 12.48 11.55 -3.29
N PHE A 444 12.88 12.72 -2.83
CA PHE A 444 14.28 13.05 -2.60
C PHE A 444 14.91 12.19 -1.50
N THR A 445 16.19 11.85 -1.64
CA THR A 445 16.89 10.98 -0.69
C THR A 445 18.23 11.54 -0.23
N ASN A 446 18.77 12.54 -0.92
CA ASN A 446 20.11 13.06 -0.66
C ASN A 446 20.06 14.37 0.13
N MET A 447 20.37 14.28 1.44
CA MET A 447 20.37 15.43 2.33
C MET A 447 21.37 16.54 1.95
N GLU A 448 22.50 16.20 1.33
CA GLU A 448 23.55 17.18 1.02
C GLU A 448 23.19 18.07 -0.18
N THR A 449 22.53 17.50 -1.19
CA THR A 449 22.22 18.20 -2.44
C THR A 449 20.76 18.59 -2.60
N GLU A 450 19.86 18.01 -1.81
CA GLU A 450 18.41 18.15 -1.94
C GLU A 450 17.76 18.77 -0.68
N SER A 451 18.54 19.45 0.17
CA SER A 451 18.01 20.11 1.38
C SER A 451 17.06 21.23 1.07
N ILE A 452 17.27 21.95 -0.04
CA ILE A 452 16.40 23.00 -0.56
C ILE A 452 16.18 22.73 -2.04
N VAL A 453 14.91 22.66 -2.45
CA VAL A 453 14.50 22.29 -3.81
C VAL A 453 13.38 23.21 -4.30
N GLU A 454 13.17 23.25 -5.62
CA GLU A 454 12.05 23.98 -6.20
C GLU A 454 10.71 23.31 -5.86
N GLU A 455 9.70 24.10 -5.52
CA GLU A 455 8.35 23.63 -5.14
C GLU A 455 7.72 22.71 -6.20
N ARG A 456 7.99 22.95 -7.49
CA ARG A 456 7.45 22.14 -8.61
C ARG A 456 7.86 20.66 -8.60
N PHE A 457 8.90 20.30 -7.83
CA PHE A 457 9.35 18.92 -7.67
C PHE A 457 8.77 18.23 -6.43
N CYS A 458 7.86 18.90 -5.73
CA CYS A 458 7.24 18.44 -4.52
C CYS A 458 5.72 18.44 -4.66
N THR A 459 5.05 17.53 -3.95
CA THR A 459 3.59 17.49 -3.87
C THR A 459 3.14 18.18 -2.59
N LEU A 460 2.28 19.18 -2.70
CA LEU A 460 1.65 19.82 -1.54
C LEU A 460 0.62 18.86 -0.94
N ILE A 461 0.78 18.49 0.33
CA ILE A 461 -0.13 17.60 1.05
C ILE A 461 -1.00 18.32 2.09
N ASP A 462 -0.54 19.46 2.61
CA ASP A 462 -1.33 20.31 3.51
C ASP A 462 -0.90 21.78 3.40
N ASP A 463 -1.88 22.70 3.54
CA ASP A 463 -1.65 24.15 3.62
C ASP A 463 -2.43 24.70 4.82
N HIS A 464 -1.74 24.88 5.93
CA HIS A 464 -2.33 25.29 7.18
C HIS A 464 -1.93 26.70 7.57
N THR A 465 -2.91 27.57 7.80
CA THR A 465 -2.67 28.91 8.33
C THR A 465 -2.90 28.95 9.84
N LEU A 466 -1.82 29.09 10.59
CA LEU A 466 -1.85 29.26 12.04
C LEU A 466 -2.15 30.71 12.40
N LYS A 467 -3.18 30.95 13.20
CA LYS A 467 -3.49 32.27 13.73
C LYS A 467 -2.66 32.51 14.98
N LEU A 468 -1.90 33.57 14.99
CA LEU A 468 -1.11 33.98 16.15
C LEU A 468 -1.99 34.73 17.16
N SER A 469 -1.72 34.57 18.46
CA SER A 469 -2.51 35.16 19.55
C SER A 469 -2.44 36.68 19.60
N LYS A 470 -1.36 37.25 19.06
CA LYS A 470 -1.10 38.71 19.00
C LYS A 470 -0.30 39.09 17.75
N ASP A 471 -0.11 40.40 17.53
CA ASP A 471 0.77 40.89 16.48
C ASP A 471 2.24 40.68 16.88
N TRP A 472 2.98 39.98 16.04
CA TRP A 472 4.39 39.67 16.27
C TRP A 472 5.31 40.58 15.40
N PRO A 473 6.41 41.11 15.95
CA PRO A 473 7.41 41.87 15.18
C PRO A 473 8.04 40.99 14.09
N GLN A 474 8.50 41.62 13.01
CA GLN A 474 9.35 40.94 12.01
C GLN A 474 10.62 40.40 12.67
N GLY A 475 11.03 39.19 12.29
CA GLY A 475 12.19 38.52 12.85
C GLY A 475 11.90 37.71 14.13
N THR A 476 10.64 37.63 14.58
CA THR A 476 10.27 36.77 15.72
C THR A 476 10.43 35.30 15.32
N GLN A 477 11.09 34.53 16.18
CA GLN A 477 11.35 33.08 15.93
C GLN A 477 10.08 32.25 16.02
N ILE A 478 9.95 31.34 15.06
CA ILE A 478 8.89 30.36 14.95
C ILE A 478 9.57 28.99 14.84
N SER A 479 9.37 28.12 15.81
CA SER A 479 9.87 26.75 15.75
C SER A 479 8.80 25.82 15.20
N VAL A 480 9.07 25.18 14.07
CA VAL A 480 8.20 24.16 13.46
C VAL A 480 8.80 22.79 13.73
N THR A 481 7.98 21.90 14.23
CA THR A 481 8.35 20.51 14.51
C THR A 481 7.57 19.59 13.59
N TYR A 482 8.29 18.74 12.87
CA TYR A 482 7.72 17.58 12.19
C TYR A 482 8.12 16.31 12.95
N GLN A 483 7.14 15.47 13.19
CA GLN A 483 7.33 14.17 13.84
C GLN A 483 6.60 13.12 13.02
N ILE A 484 7.30 12.03 12.68
CA ILE A 484 6.67 10.88 12.05
C ILE A 484 6.71 9.73 13.06
N ASP A 485 5.55 9.13 13.32
CA ASP A 485 5.40 8.06 14.27
C ASP A 485 5.88 6.70 13.73
N GLN A 486 5.70 5.63 14.50
CA GLN A 486 6.11 4.27 14.11
C GLN A 486 5.30 3.72 12.93
N GLU A 487 4.08 4.23 12.71
CA GLU A 487 3.19 3.85 11.61
C GLU A 487 3.47 4.62 10.31
N GLY A 488 4.35 5.63 10.38
CA GLY A 488 4.71 6.48 9.23
C GLY A 488 3.75 7.65 9.02
N ILE A 489 2.98 8.02 10.04
CA ILE A 489 2.05 9.15 10.01
C ILE A 489 2.78 10.41 10.50
N LEU A 490 2.66 11.48 9.72
CA LEU A 490 3.28 12.77 10.00
C LEU A 490 2.39 13.63 10.90
N HIS A 491 2.99 14.20 11.93
CA HIS A 491 2.40 15.16 12.87
C HIS A 491 3.16 16.49 12.83
N GLY A 492 2.43 17.61 12.87
CA GLY A 492 2.99 18.95 12.86
C GLY A 492 2.73 19.70 14.17
N LEU A 493 3.71 20.53 14.58
CA LEU A 493 3.60 21.38 15.74
C LEU A 493 4.43 22.65 15.54
N ALA A 494 3.85 23.80 15.83
CA ALA A 494 4.58 25.06 15.79
C ALA A 494 4.54 25.79 17.14
N TYR A 495 5.62 26.54 17.44
CA TYR A 495 5.74 27.37 18.63
C TYR A 495 6.21 28.78 18.22
N VAL A 496 5.57 29.79 18.80
CA VAL A 496 6.03 31.18 18.75
C VAL A 496 6.18 31.65 20.18
N GLU A 497 7.41 31.79 20.67
CA GLU A 497 7.73 32.06 22.08
C GLU A 497 6.99 31.07 23.04
N ASN A 498 5.99 31.58 23.81
CA ASN A 498 5.19 30.77 24.73
C ASN A 498 3.85 30.29 24.13
N ASP A 499 3.53 30.72 22.88
CA ASP A 499 2.32 30.29 22.21
C ASP A 499 2.58 28.95 21.52
N LYS A 500 1.99 27.89 22.06
CA LYS A 500 1.94 26.57 21.43
C LYS A 500 0.80 26.54 20.43
N LEU A 501 1.13 26.31 19.18
CA LEU A 501 0.18 26.15 18.08
C LEU A 501 0.23 24.70 17.64
N GLU A 502 -0.62 23.86 18.24
CA GLU A 502 -0.85 22.50 17.72
C GLU A 502 -1.70 22.59 16.46
N PHE A 503 -1.28 21.92 15.45
CA PHE A 503 -2.09 21.73 14.25
C PHE A 503 -2.06 20.26 13.87
N ASP A 504 -3.25 19.69 13.78
CA ASP A 504 -3.40 18.41 13.13
C ASP A 504 -3.30 18.64 11.63
N LEU A 505 -2.44 17.88 10.98
CA LEU A 505 -2.34 17.92 9.53
C LEU A 505 -3.69 17.49 8.94
N LYS A 506 -4.31 18.43 8.23
CA LYS A 506 -5.53 18.16 7.46
C LYS A 506 -5.14 17.76 6.06
N ILE A 507 -4.62 16.54 5.94
CA ILE A 507 -4.18 16.02 4.65
C ILE A 507 -5.39 15.96 3.71
N THR A 508 -5.28 16.67 2.60
CA THR A 508 -6.34 16.70 1.58
C THR A 508 -6.70 15.28 1.13
N GLY A 509 -7.99 14.96 1.13
CA GLY A 509 -8.49 13.63 0.76
C GLY A 509 -8.53 12.61 1.91
N VAL A 510 -8.04 12.94 3.10
CA VAL A 510 -8.25 12.15 4.33
C VAL A 510 -9.53 12.63 5.00
N LYS A 511 -10.44 11.70 5.30
CA LYS A 511 -11.76 12.02 5.88
C LYS A 511 -11.63 12.49 7.32
N CYS A 512 -12.34 13.57 7.68
CA CYS A 512 -12.53 13.94 9.07
C CYS A 512 -13.51 12.97 9.78
N GLU A 513 -13.61 13.04 11.11
CA GLU A 513 -14.47 12.14 11.89
C GLU A 513 -15.94 12.14 11.44
N GLU A 514 -16.48 13.31 11.04
CA GLU A 514 -17.87 13.41 10.58
C GLU A 514 -18.05 12.70 9.23
N GLU A 515 -17.10 12.87 8.31
CA GLU A 515 -17.08 12.19 7.01
C GLU A 515 -16.91 10.68 7.17
N LEU A 516 -16.02 10.23 8.06
CA LEU A 516 -15.87 8.82 8.41
C LEU A 516 -17.19 8.20 8.91
N ARG A 517 -17.88 8.89 9.82
CA ARG A 517 -19.19 8.43 10.33
C ARG A 517 -20.23 8.33 9.22
N LYS A 518 -20.24 9.29 8.27
CA LYS A 518 -21.15 9.26 7.12
C LYS A 518 -20.83 8.10 6.19
N SER A 519 -19.56 7.92 5.82
CA SER A 519 -19.11 6.81 4.98
C SER A 519 -19.45 5.45 5.63
N LYS A 520 -19.15 5.28 6.91
CA LYS A 520 -19.50 4.08 7.66
C LYS A 520 -21.00 3.80 7.64
N ALA A 521 -21.83 4.81 7.88
CA ALA A 521 -23.28 4.65 7.89
C ALA A 521 -23.85 4.25 6.50
N ILE A 522 -23.19 4.65 5.41
CA ILE A 522 -23.54 4.23 4.04
C ILE A 522 -23.14 2.77 3.83
N ILE A 523 -21.89 2.43 4.14
CA ILE A 523 -21.34 1.08 3.96
C ILE A 523 -22.07 0.04 4.84
N ASP A 524 -22.48 0.41 6.05
CA ASP A 524 -23.20 -0.48 6.96
C ASP A 524 -24.60 -0.85 6.45
N LYS A 525 -25.23 0.00 5.64
CA LYS A 525 -26.55 -0.26 5.04
C LYS A 525 -26.48 -1.21 3.85
N ALA A 526 -25.36 -1.21 3.13
CA ALA A 526 -25.19 -2.03 1.96
C ALA A 526 -25.03 -3.52 2.34
N SER A 527 -25.79 -4.37 1.65
CA SER A 527 -25.58 -5.81 1.64
C SER A 527 -24.33 -6.10 0.81
N VAL A 528 -23.38 -6.83 1.39
CA VAL A 528 -22.15 -7.27 0.70
C VAL A 528 -22.20 -8.78 0.54
N GLU A 529 -22.18 -9.24 -0.71
CA GLU A 529 -22.18 -10.65 -1.11
C GLU A 529 -20.83 -11.08 -1.70
#